data_82e0d1d4b91ef47c4c0ac25b57fa1d93
#
_entry.id   82e0d1d4b91ef47c4c0ac25b57fa1d93
#
_cell.length_a   1.000
_cell.length_b   1.000
_cell.length_c   1.000
_cell.angle_alpha   90.00
_cell.angle_beta   90.00
_cell.angle_gamma   90.00
#
_symmetry.space_group_name_H-M   'P 1'
#
loop_
_entity.id
_entity.type
_entity.pdbx_description
1 polymer ?
#
loop_
_entity_poly.entity_id
_entity_poly.type
_entity_poly.pdbx_seq_one_letter_code
_entity_poly.pdbx_strand_id
1 'polypeptide(L)'
;RADGSTDHSVSGAGTGCAIMKSSKNKDKAWEFLKWWVSEDTQYSYSTDIEAVLGPSGRIDTANVKALSRMSWEGNAFDSILAQWKNVKEIPEIPGSYYVSRSVDQAFWAVYNGEMTEKEAITEWSRISDTEIKRKLREYPKSGE
;
A
#
# COMPACT_ATOMS: atom_id res chain seq x y z
N ARG A 1 3.92 -9.65 -21.10
CA ARG A 1 5.02 -10.54 -20.73
C ARG A 1 5.75 -11.05 -21.99
N ALA A 2 6.95 -11.56 -21.85
CA ALA A 2 7.73 -12.08 -22.98
C ALA A 2 7.06 -13.27 -23.69
N ASP A 3 6.15 -13.97 -23.03
CA ASP A 3 5.35 -15.08 -23.56
C ASP A 3 4.07 -14.64 -24.30
N GLY A 4 3.87 -13.33 -24.48
CA GLY A 4 2.67 -12.75 -25.12
C GLY A 4 1.45 -12.69 -24.20
N SER A 5 1.52 -13.14 -22.95
CA SER A 5 0.41 -13.01 -22.00
C SER A 5 0.32 -11.59 -21.44
N THR A 6 -0.91 -11.15 -21.15
CA THR A 6 -1.16 -9.88 -20.47
C THR A 6 -1.27 -10.12 -18.96
N ASP A 7 -0.50 -9.39 -18.16
CA ASP A 7 -0.63 -9.38 -16.71
C ASP A 7 -1.43 -8.16 -16.26
N HIS A 8 -2.60 -8.40 -15.69
CA HIS A 8 -3.46 -7.36 -15.13
C HIS A 8 -3.22 -7.14 -13.63
N SER A 9 -2.13 -7.69 -13.09
CA SER A 9 -1.81 -7.49 -11.68
C SER A 9 -1.48 -6.02 -11.40
N VAL A 10 -1.98 -5.54 -10.28
CA VAL A 10 -1.66 -4.21 -9.73
C VAL A 10 -1.15 -4.39 -8.32
N SER A 11 -0.25 -3.53 -7.88
CA SER A 11 0.15 -3.55 -6.49
C SER A 11 -0.96 -2.98 -5.62
N GLY A 12 -1.18 -3.58 -4.45
CA GLY A 12 -2.02 -3.02 -3.40
C GLY A 12 -1.16 -2.25 -2.42
N ALA A 13 -1.71 -1.16 -1.91
CA ALA A 13 -1.17 -0.49 -0.75
C ALA A 13 -2.27 -0.43 0.31
N GLY A 14 -1.93 -0.70 1.56
CA GLY A 14 -2.89 -0.66 2.65
C GLY A 14 -2.27 -0.11 3.92
N THR A 15 -3.07 0.59 4.71
CA THR A 15 -2.67 1.01 6.05
C THR A 15 -3.28 0.06 7.06
N GLY A 16 -2.44 -0.71 7.73
CA GLY A 16 -2.87 -1.60 8.80
C GLY A 16 -2.81 -0.92 10.17
N CYS A 17 -3.73 -1.28 11.05
CA CYS A 17 -3.70 -0.88 12.46
C CYS A 17 -3.36 -2.09 13.32
N ALA A 18 -2.45 -1.92 14.28
CA ALA A 18 -2.02 -2.99 15.18
C ALA A 18 -2.02 -2.54 16.63
N ILE A 19 -2.32 -3.49 17.54
CA ILE A 19 -2.22 -3.27 18.98
C ILE A 19 -0.85 -3.77 19.43
N MET A 20 -0.04 -2.87 19.98
CA MET A 20 1.28 -3.22 20.47
C MET A 20 1.19 -4.22 21.62
N LYS A 21 2.11 -5.19 21.66
CA LYS A 21 2.20 -6.20 22.74
C LYS A 21 2.31 -5.54 24.12
N SER A 22 3.00 -4.42 24.21
CA SER A 22 3.23 -3.64 25.42
C SER A 22 2.03 -2.79 25.87
N SER A 23 0.96 -2.69 25.07
CA SER A 23 -0.23 -1.93 25.44
C SER A 23 -0.84 -2.47 26.74
N LYS A 24 -1.16 -1.55 27.66
CA LYS A 24 -1.83 -1.86 28.93
C LYS A 24 -3.36 -1.90 28.79
N ASN A 25 -3.91 -1.39 27.71
CA ASN A 25 -5.35 -1.26 27.49
C ASN A 25 -5.77 -1.94 26.17
N LYS A 26 -5.40 -3.21 26.00
CA LYS A 26 -5.62 -3.95 24.74
C LYS A 26 -7.10 -4.08 24.38
N ASP A 27 -7.96 -4.31 25.37
CA ASP A 27 -9.40 -4.47 25.14
C ASP A 27 -10.03 -3.16 24.61
N LYS A 28 -9.69 -2.03 25.22
CA LYS A 28 -10.14 -0.72 24.76
C LYS A 28 -9.55 -0.35 23.40
N ALA A 29 -8.30 -0.69 23.15
CA ALA A 29 -7.69 -0.50 21.84
C ALA A 29 -8.39 -1.36 20.77
N TRP A 30 -8.80 -2.59 21.12
CA TRP A 30 -9.57 -3.45 20.22
C TRP A 30 -10.97 -2.92 19.95
N GLU A 31 -11.67 -2.39 20.95
CA GLU A 31 -12.95 -1.71 20.76
C GLU A 31 -12.83 -0.52 19.82
N PHE A 32 -11.78 0.30 19.99
CA PHE A 32 -11.49 1.41 19.08
C PHE A 32 -11.21 0.93 17.66
N LEU A 33 -10.38 -0.09 17.47
CA LEU A 33 -10.09 -0.60 16.13
C LEU A 33 -11.32 -1.16 15.43
N LYS A 34 -12.17 -1.90 16.15
CA LYS A 34 -13.45 -2.38 15.59
C LYS A 34 -14.35 -1.22 15.15
N TRP A 35 -14.45 -0.19 15.96
CA TRP A 35 -15.18 1.01 15.62
C TRP A 35 -14.57 1.71 14.41
N TRP A 36 -13.25 1.89 14.39
CA TRP A 36 -12.54 2.56 13.30
C TRP A 36 -12.77 1.89 11.93
N VAL A 37 -12.69 0.56 11.88
CA VAL A 37 -12.87 -0.20 10.62
C VAL A 37 -14.33 -0.52 10.30
N SER A 38 -15.28 -0.07 11.12
CA SER A 38 -16.70 -0.33 10.89
C SER A 38 -17.21 0.39 9.63
N GLU A 39 -18.24 -0.14 9.04
CA GLU A 39 -18.87 0.40 7.83
C GLU A 39 -19.27 1.87 8.02
N ASP A 40 -20.00 2.17 9.11
CA ASP A 40 -20.54 3.53 9.34
C ASP A 40 -19.42 4.54 9.60
N THR A 41 -18.40 4.18 10.38
CA THR A 41 -17.27 5.08 10.65
C THR A 41 -16.47 5.37 9.38
N GLN A 42 -16.16 4.35 8.60
CA GLN A 42 -15.42 4.52 7.36
C GLN A 42 -16.19 5.32 6.32
N TYR A 43 -17.49 5.09 6.23
CA TYR A 43 -18.36 5.86 5.35
C TYR A 43 -18.45 7.33 5.78
N SER A 44 -18.78 7.62 7.05
CA SER A 44 -18.90 8.99 7.55
C SER A 44 -17.59 9.75 7.42
N TYR A 45 -16.47 9.12 7.82
CA TYR A 45 -15.15 9.74 7.72
C TYR A 45 -14.78 10.11 6.27
N SER A 46 -15.05 9.23 5.31
CA SER A 46 -14.76 9.51 3.90
C SER A 46 -15.67 10.63 3.36
N THR A 47 -16.97 10.61 3.68
CA THR A 47 -17.91 11.63 3.20
C THR A 47 -17.66 12.99 3.82
N ASP A 48 -17.29 13.05 5.10
CA ASP A 48 -16.97 14.31 5.78
C ASP A 48 -15.71 14.97 5.18
N ILE A 49 -14.68 14.19 4.88
CA ILE A 49 -13.48 14.71 4.22
C ILE A 49 -13.80 15.13 2.78
N GLU A 50 -14.56 14.34 2.04
CA GLU A 50 -14.97 14.69 0.68
C GLU A 50 -15.81 15.97 0.65
N ALA A 51 -16.66 16.20 1.65
CA ALA A 51 -17.45 17.42 1.76
C ALA A 51 -16.58 18.68 1.95
N VAL A 52 -15.40 18.53 2.58
CA VAL A 52 -14.48 19.65 2.83
C VAL A 52 -13.50 19.85 1.68
N LEU A 53 -12.93 18.78 1.15
CA LEU A 53 -11.83 18.80 0.17
C LEU A 53 -12.29 18.51 -1.26
N GLY A 54 -13.56 18.19 -1.47
CA GLY A 54 -14.09 17.73 -2.75
C GLY A 54 -13.69 16.27 -3.06
N PRO A 55 -14.02 15.78 -4.27
CA PRO A 55 -13.79 14.37 -4.65
C PRO A 55 -12.34 13.89 -4.52
N SER A 56 -11.37 14.79 -4.62
CA SER A 56 -9.94 14.48 -4.44
C SER A 56 -9.57 14.13 -3.00
N GLY A 57 -10.41 14.48 -2.03
CA GLY A 57 -10.24 14.12 -0.62
C GLY A 57 -10.84 12.77 -0.23
N ARG A 58 -11.49 12.08 -1.16
CA ARG A 58 -12.10 10.77 -0.91
C ARG A 58 -11.05 9.76 -0.47
N ILE A 59 -11.37 9.02 0.59
CA ILE A 59 -10.48 8.01 1.16
C ILE A 59 -10.80 6.66 0.57
N ASP A 60 -9.76 5.93 0.18
CA ASP A 60 -9.86 4.55 -0.27
C ASP A 60 -9.98 3.63 0.95
N THR A 61 -11.21 3.38 1.37
CA THR A 61 -11.44 2.44 2.48
C THR A 61 -11.35 0.99 2.03
N ALA A 62 -10.70 0.14 2.84
CA ALA A 62 -10.72 -1.31 2.65
C ALA A 62 -12.07 -1.96 3.02
N ASN A 63 -12.98 -1.22 3.64
CA ASN A 63 -14.32 -1.70 3.96
C ASN A 63 -15.21 -1.61 2.72
N VAL A 64 -15.43 -2.75 2.04
CA VAL A 64 -16.20 -2.83 0.80
C VAL A 64 -17.63 -2.30 0.95
N LYS A 65 -18.26 -2.50 2.12
CA LYS A 65 -19.60 -2.00 2.37
C LYS A 65 -19.61 -0.47 2.48
N ALA A 66 -18.66 0.11 3.18
CA ALA A 66 -18.51 1.55 3.23
C ALA A 66 -18.22 2.11 1.84
N LEU A 67 -17.31 1.47 1.09
CA LEU A 67 -16.96 1.86 -0.27
C LEU A 67 -18.20 1.87 -1.19
N SER A 68 -19.07 0.86 -1.10
CA SER A 68 -20.27 0.76 -1.93
C SER A 68 -21.32 1.84 -1.63
N ARG A 69 -21.28 2.47 -0.46
CA ARG A 69 -22.20 3.56 -0.07
C ARG A 69 -21.75 4.93 -0.57
N MET A 70 -20.50 5.06 -0.99
CA MET A 70 -19.97 6.34 -1.51
C MET A 70 -20.57 6.65 -2.88
N SER A 71 -20.56 7.93 -3.24
CA SER A 71 -21.04 8.37 -4.55
C SER A 71 -20.01 8.05 -5.63
N TRP A 72 -20.33 7.11 -6.51
CA TRP A 72 -19.50 6.72 -7.63
C TRP A 72 -20.13 7.15 -8.95
N GLU A 73 -19.31 7.63 -9.86
CA GLU A 73 -19.78 7.97 -11.22
C GLU A 73 -19.74 6.74 -12.13
N GLY A 74 -20.83 6.54 -12.88
CA GLY A 74 -20.91 5.49 -13.89
C GLY A 74 -20.60 4.09 -13.32
N ASN A 75 -19.60 3.42 -13.89
CA ASN A 75 -19.15 2.09 -13.50
C ASN A 75 -17.86 2.08 -12.65
N ALA A 76 -17.49 3.20 -12.07
CA ALA A 76 -16.23 3.33 -11.33
C ALA A 76 -16.11 2.33 -10.17
N PHE A 77 -17.18 2.13 -9.39
CA PHE A 77 -17.19 1.17 -8.30
C PHE A 77 -16.93 -0.27 -8.78
N ASP A 78 -17.62 -0.69 -9.83
CA ASP A 78 -17.44 -2.04 -10.39
C ASP A 78 -16.04 -2.23 -10.96
N SER A 79 -15.49 -1.18 -11.58
CA SER A 79 -14.12 -1.18 -12.10
C SER A 79 -13.08 -1.34 -10.99
N ILE A 80 -13.25 -0.65 -9.86
CA ILE A 80 -12.38 -0.79 -8.68
C ILE A 80 -12.46 -2.21 -8.12
N LEU A 81 -13.66 -2.75 -7.94
CA LEU A 81 -13.82 -4.12 -7.43
C LEU A 81 -13.25 -5.18 -8.38
N ALA A 82 -13.39 -4.97 -9.70
CA ALA A 82 -12.79 -5.84 -10.70
C ALA A 82 -11.26 -5.80 -10.62
N GLN A 83 -10.67 -4.62 -10.43
CA GLN A 83 -9.24 -4.46 -10.29
C GLN A 83 -8.70 -5.07 -8.98
N TRP A 84 -9.44 -4.98 -7.88
CA TRP A 84 -9.04 -5.58 -6.60
C TRP A 84 -8.83 -7.10 -6.68
N LYS A 85 -9.53 -7.79 -7.58
CA LYS A 85 -9.30 -9.23 -7.82
C LYS A 85 -7.91 -9.54 -8.38
N ASN A 86 -7.26 -8.55 -8.95
CA ASN A 86 -5.93 -8.66 -9.55
C ASN A 86 -4.81 -8.04 -8.68
N VAL A 87 -5.15 -7.61 -7.47
CA VAL A 87 -4.16 -7.05 -6.54
C VAL A 87 -3.19 -8.15 -6.11
N LYS A 88 -1.91 -7.86 -6.26
CA LYS A 88 -0.80 -8.66 -5.75
C LYS A 88 0.09 -7.77 -4.91
N GLU A 89 0.14 -8.07 -3.64
CA GLU A 89 1.03 -7.35 -2.75
C GLU A 89 2.49 -7.72 -2.99
N ILE A 90 3.37 -6.74 -2.87
CA ILE A 90 4.80 -6.99 -2.77
C ILE A 90 5.05 -7.56 -1.37
N PRO A 91 5.68 -8.75 -1.24
CA PRO A 91 5.90 -9.36 0.07
C PRO A 91 6.68 -8.44 1.00
N GLU A 92 6.13 -8.20 2.18
CA GLU A 92 6.81 -7.46 3.23
C GLU A 92 7.87 -8.35 3.90
N ILE A 93 9.13 -8.07 3.60
CA ILE A 93 10.29 -8.72 4.19
C ILE A 93 11.16 -7.67 4.91
N PRO A 94 12.03 -8.07 5.84
CA PRO A 94 12.96 -7.13 6.45
C PRO A 94 13.76 -6.37 5.40
N GLY A 95 13.61 -5.04 5.36
CA GLY A 95 14.28 -4.18 4.39
C GLY A 95 13.50 -3.89 3.10
N SER A 96 12.29 -4.44 2.91
CA SER A 96 11.47 -4.21 1.69
C SER A 96 11.17 -2.73 1.41
N TYR A 97 11.11 -1.90 2.43
CA TYR A 97 10.93 -0.45 2.29
C TYR A 97 12.03 0.24 1.44
N TYR A 98 13.20 -0.39 1.33
CA TYR A 98 14.25 0.10 0.42
C TYR A 98 13.87 -0.04 -1.05
N VAL A 99 12.99 -0.98 -1.41
CA VAL A 99 12.55 -1.17 -2.80
C VAL A 99 11.81 0.08 -3.28
N SER A 100 10.76 0.50 -2.58
CA SER A 100 10.00 1.71 -2.93
C SER A 100 10.90 2.94 -2.99
N ARG A 101 11.73 3.13 -1.95
CA ARG A 101 12.69 4.24 -1.91
C ARG A 101 13.66 4.22 -3.09
N SER A 102 14.15 3.07 -3.49
CA SER A 102 15.09 2.95 -4.60
C SER A 102 14.42 3.20 -5.95
N VAL A 103 13.16 2.79 -6.11
CA VAL A 103 12.37 3.12 -7.31
C VAL A 103 12.20 4.63 -7.44
N ASP A 104 11.84 5.32 -6.34
CA ASP A 104 11.70 6.78 -6.33
C ASP A 104 13.02 7.47 -6.68
N GLN A 105 14.12 7.04 -6.08
CA GLN A 105 15.44 7.61 -6.36
C GLN A 105 15.89 7.35 -7.80
N ALA A 106 15.67 6.15 -8.33
CA ALA A 106 15.97 5.84 -9.73
C ALA A 106 15.17 6.74 -10.68
N PHE A 107 13.87 6.91 -10.41
CA PHE A 107 13.02 7.78 -11.20
C PHE A 107 13.54 9.23 -11.21
N TRP A 108 13.83 9.78 -10.03
CA TRP A 108 14.30 11.17 -9.94
C TRP A 108 15.70 11.37 -10.55
N ALA A 109 16.60 10.40 -10.42
CA ALA A 109 17.93 10.47 -11.05
C ALA A 109 17.83 10.54 -12.59
N VAL A 110 16.91 9.77 -13.18
CA VAL A 110 16.65 9.83 -14.64
C VAL A 110 15.93 11.13 -15.02
N TYR A 111 14.89 11.49 -14.25
CA TYR A 111 14.12 12.71 -14.53
C TYR A 111 14.98 13.98 -14.50
N ASN A 112 15.92 14.06 -13.57
CA ASN A 112 16.86 15.18 -13.45
C ASN A 112 18.03 15.10 -14.45
N GLY A 113 18.14 14.04 -15.25
CA GLY A 113 19.24 13.85 -16.21
C GLY A 113 20.58 13.49 -15.56
N GLU A 114 20.58 13.00 -14.33
CA GLU A 114 21.77 12.61 -13.58
C GLU A 114 22.30 11.24 -14.00
N MET A 115 21.41 10.34 -14.41
CA MET A 115 21.69 8.97 -14.84
C MET A 115 20.84 8.58 -16.04
N THR A 116 21.33 7.62 -16.82
CA THR A 116 20.49 6.89 -17.76
C THR A 116 19.57 5.92 -17.03
N GLU A 117 18.47 5.49 -17.65
CA GLU A 117 17.52 4.53 -17.08
C GLU A 117 18.22 3.23 -16.63
N LYS A 118 19.14 2.74 -17.47
CA LYS A 118 19.90 1.53 -17.19
C LYS A 118 20.84 1.68 -16.00
N GLU A 119 21.55 2.78 -15.91
CA GLU A 119 22.42 3.09 -14.78
C GLU A 119 21.63 3.22 -13.48
N ALA A 120 20.53 3.98 -13.51
CA ALA A 120 19.68 4.18 -12.35
C ALA A 120 19.09 2.87 -11.82
N ILE A 121 18.49 2.05 -12.68
CA ILE A 121 17.95 0.74 -12.29
C ILE A 121 19.06 -0.17 -11.73
N THR A 122 20.22 -0.22 -12.37
CA THR A 122 21.34 -1.08 -11.92
C THR A 122 21.85 -0.66 -10.55
N GLU A 123 22.09 0.62 -10.34
CA GLU A 123 22.65 1.13 -9.07
C GLU A 123 21.63 1.01 -7.92
N TRP A 124 20.39 1.46 -8.12
CA TRP A 124 19.39 1.43 -7.06
C TRP A 124 18.90 0.01 -6.73
N SER A 125 18.90 -0.92 -7.68
CA SER A 125 18.68 -2.35 -7.41
C SER A 125 19.79 -2.93 -6.54
N ARG A 126 21.05 -2.62 -6.85
CA ARG A 126 22.21 -3.05 -6.06
C ARG A 126 22.15 -2.54 -4.61
N ILE A 127 21.75 -1.28 -4.43
CA ILE A 127 21.57 -0.68 -3.09
C ILE A 127 20.47 -1.40 -2.33
N SER A 128 19.30 -1.60 -2.94
CA SER A 128 18.18 -2.32 -2.32
C SER A 128 18.58 -3.75 -1.92
N ASP A 129 19.21 -4.48 -2.80
CA ASP A 129 19.67 -5.85 -2.52
C ASP A 129 20.63 -5.92 -1.34
N THR A 130 21.55 -4.97 -1.26
CA THR A 130 22.52 -4.89 -0.17
C THR A 130 21.81 -4.68 1.18
N GLU A 131 20.88 -3.74 1.23
CA GLU A 131 20.16 -3.43 2.45
C GLU A 131 19.18 -4.54 2.87
N ILE A 132 18.49 -5.14 1.92
CA ILE A 132 17.61 -6.29 2.20
C ILE A 132 18.44 -7.45 2.77
N LYS A 133 19.57 -7.80 2.14
CA LYS A 133 20.46 -8.84 2.65
C LYS A 133 21.00 -8.53 4.04
N ARG A 134 21.31 -7.26 4.32
CA ARG A 134 21.72 -6.83 5.66
C ARG A 134 20.59 -7.01 6.68
N LYS A 135 19.37 -6.56 6.34
CA LYS A 135 18.22 -6.67 7.23
C LYS A 135 17.76 -8.10 7.47
N LEU A 136 17.80 -8.94 6.46
CA LEU A 136 17.52 -10.38 6.63
C LEU A 136 18.49 -11.08 7.59
N ARG A 137 19.74 -10.62 7.68
CA ARG A 137 20.71 -11.13 8.67
C ARG A 137 20.46 -10.60 10.07
N GLU A 138 20.02 -9.32 10.19
CA GLU A 138 19.67 -8.71 11.48
C GLU A 138 18.38 -9.30 12.07
N TYR A 139 17.43 -9.66 11.22
CA TYR A 139 16.12 -10.20 11.59
C TYR A 139 15.90 -11.56 10.91
N PRO A 140 16.65 -12.60 11.30
CA PRO A 140 16.38 -13.93 10.79
C PRO A 140 14.95 -14.33 11.16
N LYS A 141 14.27 -15.06 10.26
CA LYS A 141 12.92 -15.57 10.54
C LYS A 141 12.97 -16.32 11.86
N SER A 142 12.26 -15.81 12.87
CA SER A 142 12.06 -16.52 14.12
C SER A 142 11.15 -17.71 13.83
N GLY A 143 11.71 -18.90 13.77
CA GLY A 143 10.99 -20.17 13.75
C GLY A 143 11.09 -20.92 12.42
N GLU A 144 12.23 -21.54 12.18
CA GLU A 144 12.40 -22.91 11.69
C GLU A 144 13.15 -23.70 12.74
#